data_d16a252b171007c2869bb24d9c896513
#
_entry.id   d16a252b171007c2869bb24d9c896513
#
_cell.length_a   1.000
_cell.length_b   1.000
_cell.length_c   1.000
_cell.angle_alpha   90.00
_cell.angle_beta   90.00
_cell.angle_gamma   90.00
#
_symmetry.space_group_name_H-M   'P 1'
#
loop_
_entity.id
_entity.type
_entity.pdbx_description
1 polymer ?
#
loop_
_entity_poly.entity_id
_entity_poly.type
_entity_poly.pdbx_seq_one_letter_code
_entity_poly.pdbx_strand_id
1 'polypeptide(L)'
;MENILKEKLWEYIIHNNPELMYKLQDKYGVSEYLEDKVKSVLVLADEMLSECTPREIIEEICLNLLTTELKPSRFTYLSSLLFEEFEGTYVDFARSGTLTYEVLNIMGACSELFETNNFTAGSNTDPNFKNTLIPKITDYLNKLQKSGSLQKSG
;
A
#
# COMPACT_ATOMS: atom_id res chain seq x y z
N MET A 1 16.27 2.74 -19.32
CA MET A 1 15.06 1.98 -18.95
C MET A 1 15.16 1.42 -17.51
N GLU A 2 16.27 0.81 -17.17
CA GLU A 2 16.45 0.23 -15.83
C GLU A 2 16.27 1.23 -14.70
N ASN A 3 16.91 2.38 -14.77
CA ASN A 3 16.82 3.39 -13.71
C ASN A 3 15.43 3.97 -13.58
N ILE A 4 14.73 4.16 -14.70
CA ILE A 4 13.36 4.66 -14.68
C ILE A 4 12.42 3.66 -14.01
N LEU A 5 12.59 2.38 -14.31
CA LEU A 5 11.77 1.33 -13.70
C LEU A 5 12.03 1.21 -12.21
N LYS A 6 13.27 1.33 -11.77
CA LYS A 6 13.62 1.33 -10.34
C LYS A 6 12.94 2.49 -9.62
N GLU A 7 13.01 3.68 -10.19
CA GLU A 7 12.42 4.89 -9.62
C GLU A 7 10.90 4.75 -9.52
N LYS A 8 10.26 4.31 -10.59
CA LYS A 8 8.80 4.13 -10.62
C LYS A 8 8.33 3.03 -9.68
N LEU A 9 9.07 1.93 -9.58
CA LEU A 9 8.74 0.85 -8.65
C LEU A 9 8.87 1.34 -7.20
N TRP A 10 9.94 2.06 -6.87
CA TRP A 10 10.11 2.60 -5.52
C TRP A 10 9.00 3.59 -5.16
N GLU A 11 8.66 4.48 -6.08
CA GLU A 11 7.56 5.42 -5.89
C GLU A 11 6.23 4.68 -5.65
N TYR A 12 5.98 3.62 -6.40
CA TYR A 12 4.78 2.79 -6.20
C TYR A 12 4.76 2.18 -4.79
N ILE A 13 5.89 1.63 -4.35
CA ILE A 13 6.01 1.00 -3.02
C ILE A 13 5.75 2.03 -1.92
N ILE A 14 6.32 3.22 -2.04
CA ILE A 14 6.13 4.28 -1.05
C ILE A 14 4.64 4.62 -0.88
N HIS A 15 3.91 4.70 -1.98
CA HIS A 15 2.50 5.12 -1.95
C HIS A 15 1.53 3.99 -1.63
N ASN A 16 1.83 2.76 -2.01
CA ASN A 16 0.88 1.65 -1.90
C ASN A 16 1.27 0.57 -0.90
N ASN A 17 2.55 0.43 -0.61
CA ASN A 17 3.06 -0.61 0.29
C ASN A 17 4.09 -0.03 1.26
N PRO A 18 3.70 0.98 2.06
CA PRO A 18 4.67 1.64 2.96
C PRO A 18 5.27 0.67 3.99
N GLU A 19 4.58 -0.40 4.35
CA GLU A 19 5.13 -1.44 5.22
C GLU A 19 6.37 -2.09 4.60
N LEU A 20 6.35 -2.31 3.29
CA LEU A 20 7.50 -2.84 2.57
C LEU A 20 8.62 -1.80 2.50
N MET A 21 8.25 -0.54 2.27
CA MET A 21 9.22 0.57 2.26
C MET A 21 10.01 0.61 3.56
N TYR A 22 9.33 0.60 4.70
CA TYR A 22 10.00 0.64 6.01
C TYR A 22 10.88 -0.58 6.24
N LYS A 23 10.39 -1.75 5.86
CA LYS A 23 11.15 -3.00 6.00
C LYS A 23 12.45 -2.96 5.20
N LEU A 24 12.39 -2.48 3.96
CA LEU A 24 13.57 -2.38 3.10
C LEU A 24 14.55 -1.32 3.59
N GLN A 25 14.04 -0.19 4.08
CA GLN A 25 14.89 0.87 4.63
C GLN A 25 15.61 0.41 5.90
N ASP A 26 14.92 -0.30 6.78
CA ASP A 26 15.50 -0.82 8.02
C ASP A 26 16.67 -1.78 7.75
N LYS A 27 16.58 -2.57 6.70
CA LYS A 27 17.59 -3.57 6.34
C LYS A 27 18.62 -3.06 5.34
N TYR A 28 18.54 -1.78 4.95
CA TYR A 28 19.39 -1.19 3.92
C TYR A 28 19.36 -1.98 2.60
N GLY A 29 18.22 -2.59 2.30
CA GLY A 29 18.06 -3.46 1.14
C GLY A 29 17.31 -2.86 -0.04
N VAL A 30 17.08 -1.52 -0.04
CA VAL A 30 16.29 -0.86 -1.09
C VAL A 30 16.90 -1.07 -2.47
N SER A 31 18.18 -0.71 -2.66
CA SER A 31 18.85 -0.80 -3.96
C SER A 31 18.88 -2.21 -4.49
N GLU A 32 19.21 -3.16 -3.63
CA GLU A 32 19.30 -4.57 -3.98
C GLU A 32 17.93 -5.12 -4.39
N TYR A 33 16.90 -4.80 -3.64
CA TYR A 33 15.54 -5.23 -3.94
C TYR A 33 15.09 -4.70 -5.30
N LEU A 34 15.28 -3.40 -5.55
CA LEU A 34 14.87 -2.77 -6.81
C LEU A 34 15.64 -3.35 -7.99
N GLU A 35 16.94 -3.57 -7.82
CA GLU A 35 17.77 -4.14 -8.87
C GLU A 35 17.32 -5.56 -9.23
N ASP A 36 17.09 -6.41 -8.24
CA ASP A 36 16.65 -7.78 -8.47
C ASP A 36 15.29 -7.82 -9.16
N LYS A 37 14.35 -6.98 -8.73
CA LYS A 37 13.01 -6.96 -9.32
C LYS A 37 13.04 -6.44 -10.76
N VAL A 38 13.71 -5.34 -11.00
CA VAL A 38 13.78 -4.74 -12.35
C VAL A 38 14.50 -5.67 -13.32
N LYS A 39 15.52 -6.37 -12.87
CA LYS A 39 16.23 -7.36 -13.69
C LYS A 39 15.29 -8.37 -14.32
N SER A 40 14.26 -8.76 -13.59
CA SER A 40 13.31 -9.79 -14.09
C SER A 40 12.50 -9.36 -15.31
N VAL A 41 12.39 -8.06 -15.56
CA VAL A 41 11.60 -7.56 -16.71
C VAL A 41 12.47 -6.91 -17.79
N LEU A 42 13.79 -6.79 -17.60
CA LEU A 42 14.65 -6.11 -18.57
C LEU A 42 14.73 -6.83 -19.91
N VAL A 43 14.70 -8.17 -19.91
CA VAL A 43 14.69 -8.93 -21.17
C VAL A 43 13.44 -8.60 -21.97
N LEU A 44 12.28 -8.57 -21.32
CA LEU A 44 11.02 -8.21 -21.99
C LEU A 44 11.06 -6.76 -22.49
N ALA A 45 11.60 -5.84 -21.68
CA ALA A 45 11.75 -4.44 -22.08
C ALA A 45 12.60 -4.31 -23.34
N ASP A 46 13.73 -5.03 -23.40
CA ASP A 46 14.63 -5.01 -24.56
C ASP A 46 13.96 -5.59 -25.80
N GLU A 47 13.18 -6.66 -25.65
CA GLU A 47 12.41 -7.24 -26.75
C GLU A 47 11.39 -6.23 -27.30
N MET A 48 10.66 -5.55 -26.42
CA MET A 48 9.68 -4.54 -26.85
C MET A 48 10.36 -3.35 -27.53
N LEU A 49 11.54 -2.95 -27.05
CA LEU A 49 12.32 -1.89 -27.70
C LEU A 49 12.72 -2.30 -29.11
N SER A 50 13.15 -3.55 -29.30
CA SER A 50 13.54 -4.04 -30.62
C SER A 50 12.34 -4.10 -31.58
N GLU A 51 11.15 -4.24 -31.08
CA GLU A 51 9.90 -4.22 -31.86
C GLU A 51 9.34 -2.83 -32.06
N CYS A 52 10.10 -1.80 -31.68
CA CYS A 52 9.71 -0.39 -31.81
C CYS A 52 8.46 -0.03 -30.98
N THR A 53 8.21 -0.72 -29.89
CA THR A 53 7.12 -0.39 -28.96
C THR A 53 7.42 0.98 -28.31
N PRO A 54 6.43 1.89 -28.22
CA PRO A 54 6.65 3.18 -27.55
C PRO A 54 7.13 3.00 -26.12
N ARG A 55 8.06 3.85 -25.71
CA ARG A 55 8.71 3.77 -24.42
C ARG A 55 7.72 3.82 -23.25
N GLU A 56 6.71 4.68 -23.34
CA GLU A 56 5.69 4.84 -22.30
C GLU A 56 4.89 3.55 -22.10
N ILE A 57 4.64 2.83 -23.18
CA ILE A 57 3.93 1.55 -23.14
C ILE A 57 4.80 0.48 -22.48
N ILE A 58 6.10 0.46 -22.82
CA ILE A 58 7.05 -0.48 -22.19
C ILE A 58 7.11 -0.25 -20.69
N GLU A 59 7.21 1.01 -20.27
CA GLU A 59 7.24 1.37 -18.85
C GLU A 59 5.98 0.90 -18.13
N GLU A 60 4.81 1.12 -18.72
CA GLU A 60 3.53 0.72 -18.15
C GLU A 60 3.43 -0.79 -17.99
N ILE A 61 3.78 -1.55 -19.03
CA ILE A 61 3.72 -3.01 -19.00
C ILE A 61 4.69 -3.56 -17.96
N CYS A 62 5.92 -3.08 -17.95
CA CYS A 62 6.93 -3.53 -16.99
C CYS A 62 6.52 -3.19 -15.57
N LEU A 63 6.02 -2.00 -15.32
CA LEU A 63 5.59 -1.61 -13.97
C LEU A 63 4.41 -2.45 -13.51
N ASN A 64 3.46 -2.75 -14.38
CA ASN A 64 2.35 -3.64 -14.04
C ASN A 64 2.84 -5.03 -13.63
N LEU A 65 3.82 -5.57 -14.36
CA LEU A 65 4.41 -6.87 -14.00
C LEU A 65 5.15 -6.81 -12.66
N LEU A 66 5.92 -5.74 -12.45
CA LEU A 66 6.70 -5.57 -11.21
C LEU A 66 5.82 -5.41 -9.97
N THR A 67 4.62 -4.87 -10.13
CA THR A 67 3.71 -4.61 -9.01
C THR A 67 2.63 -5.67 -8.83
N THR A 68 2.61 -6.72 -9.65
CA THR A 68 1.58 -7.76 -9.59
C THR A 68 1.51 -8.41 -8.22
N GLU A 69 2.65 -8.76 -7.63
CA GLU A 69 2.70 -9.41 -6.31
C GLU A 69 2.43 -8.44 -5.16
N LEU A 70 2.44 -7.13 -5.44
CA LEU A 70 2.15 -6.10 -4.45
C LEU A 70 0.66 -5.73 -4.42
N LYS A 71 -0.13 -6.26 -5.33
CA LYS A 71 -1.57 -6.02 -5.44
C LYS A 71 -2.35 -7.25 -5.01
N PRO A 72 -3.52 -7.06 -4.39
CA PRO A 72 -4.06 -5.79 -3.93
C PRO A 72 -3.34 -5.29 -2.67
N SER A 73 -3.20 -3.98 -2.55
CA SER A 73 -2.57 -3.37 -1.37
C SER A 73 -3.60 -3.25 -0.24
N ARG A 74 -3.30 -3.87 0.90
CA ARG A 74 -4.11 -3.74 2.11
C ARG A 74 -4.12 -2.30 2.60
N PHE A 75 -2.96 -1.64 2.50
CA PHE A 75 -2.81 -0.24 2.88
C PHE A 75 -3.73 0.66 2.07
N THR A 76 -3.71 0.52 0.74
CA THR A 76 -4.54 1.33 -0.15
C THR A 76 -6.03 1.08 0.10
N TYR A 77 -6.41 -0.18 0.29
CA TYR A 77 -7.79 -0.55 0.61
C TYR A 77 -8.27 0.11 1.90
N LEU A 78 -7.46 0.02 2.97
CA LEU A 78 -7.82 0.60 4.27
C LEU A 78 -7.83 2.12 4.23
N SER A 79 -6.90 2.75 3.50
CA SER A 79 -6.88 4.19 3.34
C SER A 79 -8.17 4.68 2.69
N SER A 80 -8.61 4.00 1.62
CA SER A 80 -9.85 4.33 0.93
C SER A 80 -11.07 4.10 1.81
N LEU A 81 -11.09 2.99 2.55
CA LEU A 81 -12.19 2.68 3.47
C LEU A 81 -12.29 3.72 4.58
N LEU A 82 -11.15 4.11 5.14
CA LEU A 82 -11.09 5.15 6.18
C LEU A 82 -11.62 6.48 5.66
N PHE A 83 -11.22 6.85 4.45
CA PHE A 83 -11.72 8.07 3.81
C PHE A 83 -13.23 8.02 3.58
N GLU A 84 -13.75 6.89 3.09
CA GLU A 84 -15.18 6.75 2.79
C GLU A 84 -16.06 6.67 4.03
N GLU A 85 -15.66 5.93 5.04
CA GLU A 85 -16.49 5.61 6.20
C GLU A 85 -16.13 6.40 7.46
N PHE A 86 -14.93 6.96 7.52
CA PHE A 86 -14.42 7.68 8.69
C PHE A 86 -13.72 8.96 8.25
N GLU A 87 -14.38 9.75 7.39
CA GLU A 87 -13.76 10.93 6.77
C GLU A 87 -13.14 11.90 7.77
N GLY A 88 -13.84 12.21 8.85
CA GLY A 88 -13.33 13.12 9.89
C GLY A 88 -12.03 12.62 10.50
N THR A 89 -11.96 11.34 10.80
CA THR A 89 -10.75 10.70 11.33
C THR A 89 -9.62 10.72 10.30
N TYR A 90 -9.95 10.43 9.05
CA TYR A 90 -8.97 10.48 7.95
C TYR A 90 -8.34 11.88 7.84
N VAL A 91 -9.18 12.91 7.84
CA VAL A 91 -8.72 14.30 7.75
C VAL A 91 -7.85 14.68 8.95
N ASP A 92 -8.24 14.27 10.16
CA ASP A 92 -7.46 14.54 11.37
C ASP A 92 -6.08 13.90 11.30
N PHE A 93 -6.00 12.65 10.86
CA PHE A 93 -4.72 11.96 10.71
C PHE A 93 -3.84 12.63 9.64
N ALA A 94 -4.45 13.04 8.52
CA ALA A 94 -3.73 13.72 7.45
C ALA A 94 -3.16 15.06 7.93
N ARG A 95 -3.94 15.83 8.68
CA ARG A 95 -3.48 17.10 9.25
C ARG A 95 -2.36 16.96 10.25
N SER A 96 -2.41 15.87 11.05
CA SER A 96 -1.39 15.59 12.05
C SER A 96 -0.09 15.02 11.42
N GLY A 97 -0.13 14.65 10.14
CA GLY A 97 0.98 13.97 9.50
C GLY A 97 1.15 12.51 9.93
N THR A 98 0.11 11.91 10.54
CA THR A 98 0.15 10.54 11.07
C THR A 98 -0.69 9.55 10.28
N LEU A 99 -1.22 9.95 9.12
CA LEU A 99 -2.13 9.09 8.35
C LEU A 99 -1.50 7.74 8.00
N THR A 100 -0.31 7.74 7.41
CA THR A 100 0.36 6.50 7.04
C THR A 100 0.60 5.61 8.26
N TYR A 101 1.09 6.21 9.34
CA TYR A 101 1.36 5.49 10.60
C TYR A 101 0.08 4.85 11.15
N GLU A 102 -1.01 5.61 11.20
CA GLU A 102 -2.27 5.12 11.75
C GLU A 102 -2.92 4.05 10.86
N VAL A 103 -2.86 4.21 9.54
CA VAL A 103 -3.37 3.19 8.62
C VAL A 103 -2.58 1.89 8.75
N LEU A 104 -1.25 1.96 8.92
CA LEU A 104 -0.43 0.77 9.16
C LEU A 104 -0.81 0.08 10.47
N ASN A 105 -1.10 0.84 11.52
CA ASN A 105 -1.55 0.26 12.80
C ASN A 105 -2.91 -0.42 12.65
N ILE A 106 -3.83 0.20 11.92
CA ILE A 106 -5.14 -0.41 11.63
C ILE A 106 -4.95 -1.69 10.81
N MET A 107 -4.05 -1.66 9.84
CA MET A 107 -3.74 -2.84 9.02
C MET A 107 -3.26 -4.01 9.88
N GLY A 108 -2.38 -3.73 10.85
CA GLY A 108 -1.92 -4.73 11.81
C GLY A 108 -3.06 -5.28 12.67
N ALA A 109 -3.94 -4.40 13.16
CA ALA A 109 -5.09 -4.79 13.95
C ALA A 109 -6.08 -5.67 13.18
N CYS A 110 -6.16 -5.48 11.85
CA CYS A 110 -7.09 -6.20 10.99
C CYS A 110 -6.44 -7.37 10.24
N SER A 111 -5.18 -7.70 10.51
CA SER A 111 -4.44 -8.67 9.71
C SER A 111 -5.11 -10.05 9.64
N GLU A 112 -5.70 -10.52 10.73
CA GLU A 112 -6.42 -11.80 10.75
C GLU A 112 -7.62 -11.79 9.80
N LEU A 113 -8.33 -10.66 9.72
CA LEU A 113 -9.48 -10.53 8.84
C LEU A 113 -9.06 -10.58 7.37
N PHE A 114 -7.95 -9.95 7.02
CA PHE A 114 -7.41 -10.02 5.66
C PHE A 114 -7.02 -11.44 5.29
N GLU A 115 -6.38 -12.15 6.21
CA GLU A 115 -5.95 -13.53 5.97
C GLU A 115 -7.13 -14.50 5.90
N THR A 116 -8.07 -14.39 6.84
CA THR A 116 -9.25 -15.27 6.91
C THR A 116 -10.13 -15.13 5.68
N ASN A 117 -10.28 -13.91 5.16
CA ASN A 117 -11.17 -13.63 4.03
C ASN A 117 -10.46 -13.68 2.67
N ASN A 118 -9.19 -14.11 2.62
CA ASN A 118 -8.44 -14.22 1.37
C ASN A 118 -8.50 -12.92 0.56
N PHE A 119 -7.91 -11.87 1.10
CA PHE A 119 -7.96 -10.55 0.48
C PHE A 119 -7.42 -10.60 -0.95
N THR A 120 -8.27 -10.26 -1.91
CA THR A 120 -7.96 -10.26 -3.34
C THR A 120 -8.47 -8.96 -3.97
N ALA A 121 -8.16 -8.76 -5.26
CA ALA A 121 -8.67 -7.61 -6.01
C ALA A 121 -10.20 -7.51 -5.96
N GLY A 122 -10.91 -8.66 -5.93
CA GLY A 122 -12.36 -8.69 -5.81
C GLY A 122 -12.90 -8.22 -4.47
N SER A 123 -12.06 -8.21 -3.43
CA SER A 123 -12.47 -7.76 -2.10
C SER A 123 -12.83 -6.28 -2.06
N ASN A 124 -12.30 -5.49 -2.98
CA ASN A 124 -12.60 -4.06 -3.07
C ASN A 124 -14.10 -3.79 -3.29
N THR A 125 -14.80 -4.71 -3.94
CA THR A 125 -16.21 -4.57 -4.25
C THR A 125 -17.10 -5.46 -3.39
N ASP A 126 -16.52 -6.21 -2.45
CA ASP A 126 -17.26 -7.10 -1.57
C ASP A 126 -17.77 -6.35 -0.33
N PRO A 127 -19.10 -6.08 -0.25
CA PRO A 127 -19.65 -5.39 0.91
C PRO A 127 -19.56 -6.19 2.20
N ASN A 128 -19.53 -7.53 2.12
CA ASN A 128 -19.41 -8.38 3.30
C ASN A 128 -18.05 -8.21 3.98
N PHE A 129 -16.99 -8.12 3.20
CA PHE A 129 -15.65 -7.89 3.74
C PHE A 129 -15.55 -6.51 4.40
N LYS A 130 -16.06 -5.49 3.72
CA LYS A 130 -16.13 -4.13 4.24
C LYS A 130 -16.88 -4.09 5.59
N ASN A 131 -18.03 -4.74 5.64
CA ASN A 131 -18.87 -4.78 6.85
C ASN A 131 -18.21 -5.54 8.00
N THR A 132 -17.29 -6.46 7.68
CA THR A 132 -16.50 -7.17 8.69
C THR A 132 -15.40 -6.27 9.28
N LEU A 133 -14.81 -5.42 8.45
CA LEU A 133 -13.72 -4.53 8.87
C LEU A 133 -14.19 -3.32 9.68
N ILE A 134 -15.35 -2.75 9.32
CA ILE A 134 -15.83 -1.51 9.96
C ILE A 134 -15.92 -1.61 11.48
N PRO A 135 -16.51 -2.67 12.09
CA PRO A 135 -16.53 -2.79 13.55
C PRO A 135 -15.14 -2.86 14.17
N LYS A 136 -14.22 -3.56 13.51
CA LYS A 136 -12.84 -3.68 14.00
C LYS A 136 -12.11 -2.35 13.98
N ILE A 137 -12.30 -1.58 12.91
CA ILE A 137 -11.73 -0.24 12.80
C ILE A 137 -12.34 0.68 13.85
N THR A 138 -13.67 0.63 14.02
CA THR A 138 -14.36 1.42 15.05
C THR A 138 -13.82 1.15 16.44
N ASP A 139 -13.60 -0.12 16.76
CA ASP A 139 -13.03 -0.52 18.06
C ASP A 139 -11.61 0.04 18.25
N TYR A 140 -10.80 -0.05 17.20
CA TYR A 140 -9.44 0.51 17.24
C TYR A 140 -9.47 2.02 17.48
N LEU A 141 -10.32 2.74 16.74
CA LEU A 141 -10.42 4.19 16.85
C LEU A 141 -10.93 4.62 18.22
N ASN A 142 -11.87 3.87 18.79
CA ASN A 142 -12.38 4.15 20.14
C ASN A 142 -11.29 3.99 21.21
N LYS A 143 -10.45 2.97 21.08
CA LYS A 143 -9.32 2.76 21.98
C LYS A 143 -8.29 3.87 21.83
N LEU A 144 -8.05 4.31 20.62
CA LEU A 144 -7.13 5.41 20.34
C LEU A 144 -7.64 6.72 20.94
N GLN A 145 -8.94 7.00 20.82
CA GLN A 145 -9.56 8.20 21.40
C GLN A 145 -9.46 8.21 22.92
N LYS A 146 -9.66 7.08 23.57
CA LYS A 146 -9.53 6.98 25.03
C LYS A 146 -8.12 7.32 25.49
N SER A 147 -7.11 6.84 24.76
CA SER A 147 -5.71 7.18 25.04
C SER A 147 -5.44 8.65 24.78
N GLY A 148 -6.01 9.19 23.68
CA GLY A 148 -5.84 10.58 23.28
C GLY A 148 -6.55 11.56 24.20
N SER A 149 -7.73 11.20 24.74
CA SER A 149 -8.46 12.09 25.62
C SER A 149 -7.76 12.30 26.96
N LEU A 150 -6.99 11.32 27.42
CA LEU A 150 -6.16 11.46 28.61
C LEU A 150 -5.02 12.46 28.39
N GLN A 151 -4.53 12.56 27.14
CA GLN A 151 -3.48 13.50 26.80
C GLN A 151 -4.04 14.92 26.54
N LYS A 152 -5.26 15.00 26.02
CA LYS A 152 -5.89 16.28 25.70
C LYS A 152 -6.44 17.00 26.91
N SER A 153 -6.75 16.28 27.97
CA SER A 153 -7.27 16.88 29.20
C SER A 153 -6.17 17.38 30.15
N GLY A 154 -4.95 17.20 29.75
CA GLY A 154 -3.79 17.68 30.51
C GLY A 154 -3.33 19.06 30.10
#